data_1f1b3b03ca45213ca3f5097cfdbb6a60
#
_entry.id   1f1b3b03ca45213ca3f5097cfdbb6a60
#
_cell.length_a   1.000
_cell.length_b   1.000
_cell.length_c   1.000
_cell.angle_alpha   90.00
_cell.angle_beta   90.00
_cell.angle_gamma   90.00
#
_symmetry.space_group_name_H-M   'P 1'
#
loop_
_entity.id
_entity.type
_entity.pdbx_description
1 polymer ?
#
loop_
_entity_poly.entity_id
_entity_poly.type
_entity_poly.pdbx_seq_one_letter_code
_entity_poly.pdbx_strand_id
1 'polypeptide(L)'
;MHRVSERLTGAITLPDGTAVRGRGRREPLPEGPLPQFGLYLGRPPDRQRRLPVLGGSEPWRPDWPAEWIDWPDFRTPRDDQRAAELIGVAYRRALAGERVEVACGGGVGRTGTVIACLAVLAGHPAADAVRWTRRNYRPRAVETPGQRRWIAWFAEHGRPVADL
;
A
#
# COMPACT_ATOMS: atom_id res chain seq x y z
N MET A 1 -23.37 16.20 -16.24
CA MET A 1 -21.90 16.28 -16.42
C MET A 1 -21.23 15.36 -15.41
N HIS A 2 -20.66 14.30 -15.91
CA HIS A 2 -19.86 13.44 -15.07
C HIS A 2 -18.51 14.10 -14.86
N ARG A 3 -18.23 14.52 -13.63
CA ARG A 3 -16.85 14.84 -13.27
C ARG A 3 -16.07 13.54 -13.34
N VAL A 4 -15.15 13.46 -14.29
CA VAL A 4 -14.10 12.43 -14.23
C VAL A 4 -13.37 12.68 -12.94
N SER A 5 -13.49 11.75 -11.97
CA SER A 5 -12.72 11.86 -10.74
C SER A 5 -11.23 11.83 -11.12
N GLU A 6 -10.51 12.87 -10.75
CA GLU A 6 -9.07 12.91 -10.98
C GLU A 6 -8.40 11.77 -10.22
N ARG A 7 -7.69 10.92 -10.96
CA ARG A 7 -6.88 9.87 -10.37
C ARG A 7 -5.50 10.40 -10.01
N LEU A 8 -4.87 9.78 -9.03
CA LEU A 8 -3.45 10.02 -8.77
C LEU A 8 -2.64 9.67 -10.02
N THR A 9 -1.66 10.50 -10.32
CA THR A 9 -0.72 10.23 -11.41
C THR A 9 0.01 8.92 -11.12
N GLY A 10 0.01 7.99 -12.07
CA GLY A 10 0.61 6.67 -11.90
C GLY A 10 -0.28 5.65 -11.22
N ALA A 11 -1.54 5.98 -10.97
CA ALA A 11 -2.48 5.02 -10.38
C ALA A 11 -2.68 3.81 -11.30
N ILE A 12 -2.80 2.65 -10.67
CA ILE A 12 -3.15 1.40 -11.35
C ILE A 12 -4.61 1.07 -11.08
N THR A 13 -5.17 0.21 -11.92
CA THR A 13 -6.55 -0.26 -11.78
C THR A 13 -6.56 -1.69 -11.26
N LEU A 14 -7.20 -1.89 -10.10
CA LEU A 14 -7.40 -3.21 -9.52
C LEU A 14 -8.40 -4.02 -10.36
N PRO A 15 -8.47 -5.36 -10.17
CA PRO A 15 -9.36 -6.21 -10.96
C PRO A 15 -10.83 -5.80 -10.96
N ASP A 16 -11.31 -5.13 -9.92
CA ASP A 16 -12.69 -4.64 -9.82
C ASP A 16 -12.88 -3.21 -10.36
N GLY A 17 -11.84 -2.61 -10.93
CA GLY A 17 -11.88 -1.24 -11.43
C GLY A 17 -11.46 -0.16 -10.44
N THR A 18 -11.20 -0.52 -9.19
CA THR A 18 -10.76 0.41 -8.15
C THR A 18 -9.34 0.92 -8.45
N ALA A 19 -9.11 2.23 -8.30
CA ALA A 19 -7.82 2.84 -8.55
C ALA A 19 -7.02 3.01 -7.26
N VAL A 20 -5.73 2.67 -7.31
CA VAL A 20 -4.76 2.92 -6.23
C VAL A 20 -3.42 3.28 -6.83
N ARG A 21 -2.60 4.02 -6.10
CA ARG A 21 -1.22 4.27 -6.51
C ARG A 21 -0.23 3.62 -5.55
N GLY A 22 0.72 2.87 -6.10
CA GLY A 22 1.90 2.43 -5.37
C GLY A 22 3.07 3.37 -5.69
N ARG A 23 3.94 3.59 -4.71
CA ARG A 23 5.08 4.49 -4.90
C ARG A 23 6.19 4.17 -3.90
N GLY A 24 7.43 4.55 -4.24
CA GLY A 24 8.53 4.63 -3.29
C GLY A 24 8.60 6.03 -2.68
N ARG A 25 8.69 6.13 -1.35
CA ARG A 25 8.81 7.44 -0.68
C ARG A 25 10.11 8.17 -1.03
N ARG A 26 11.13 7.43 -1.47
CA ARG A 26 12.39 8.03 -1.93
C ARG A 26 12.28 8.64 -3.32
N GLU A 27 11.24 8.31 -4.05
CA GLU A 27 10.97 8.89 -5.35
C GLU A 27 10.30 10.26 -5.17
N PRO A 28 10.52 11.21 -6.09
CA PRO A 28 9.79 12.47 -6.06
C PRO A 28 8.28 12.23 -6.09
N LEU A 29 7.54 13.08 -5.38
CA LEU A 29 6.08 13.03 -5.42
C LEU A 29 5.63 13.38 -6.85
N PRO A 30 4.84 12.53 -7.51
CA PRO A 30 4.37 12.83 -8.85
C PRO A 30 3.53 14.11 -8.89
N GLU A 31 3.67 14.87 -9.96
CA GLU A 31 2.82 16.03 -10.20
C GLU A 31 1.38 15.59 -10.41
N GLY A 32 0.44 16.41 -9.98
CA GLY A 32 -0.98 16.16 -10.13
C GLY A 32 -1.72 16.17 -8.80
N PRO A 33 -2.91 15.53 -8.74
CA PRO A 33 -3.70 15.51 -7.52
C PRO A 33 -2.95 14.88 -6.35
N LEU A 34 -3.20 15.38 -5.15
CA LEU A 34 -2.64 14.81 -3.92
C LEU A 34 -3.51 13.66 -3.42
N PRO A 35 -2.92 12.70 -2.69
CA PRO A 35 -3.70 11.66 -2.04
C PRO A 35 -4.73 12.23 -1.07
N GLN A 36 -5.84 11.53 -0.91
CA GLN A 36 -6.81 11.78 0.15
C GLN A 36 -6.63 10.82 1.31
N PHE A 37 -5.88 9.75 1.09
CA PHE A 37 -5.44 8.81 2.11
C PHE A 37 -4.15 8.13 1.68
N GLY A 38 -3.24 7.92 2.63
CA GLY A 38 -2.00 7.19 2.40
C GLY A 38 -1.82 6.05 3.39
N LEU A 39 -1.39 4.90 2.89
CA LEU A 39 -0.96 3.77 3.71
C LEU A 39 0.55 3.60 3.52
N TYR A 40 1.31 3.81 4.58
CA TYR A 40 2.76 3.79 4.52
C TYR A 40 3.33 2.60 5.26
N LEU A 41 4.33 1.98 4.66
CA LEU A 41 4.90 0.73 5.11
C LEU A 41 6.34 0.97 5.51
N GLY A 42 6.64 0.72 6.78
CA GLY A 42 7.95 0.98 7.32
C GLY A 42 7.87 1.36 8.78
N ARG A 43 8.90 2.03 9.27
CA ARG A 43 8.92 2.49 10.64
C ARG A 43 8.00 3.70 10.80
N PRO A 44 7.01 3.65 11.71
CA PRO A 44 6.13 4.79 11.97
C PRO A 44 6.92 6.05 12.36
N PRO A 45 6.38 7.26 12.07
CA PRO A 45 7.09 8.52 12.33
C PRO A 45 7.56 8.71 13.78
N ASP A 46 6.79 8.24 14.75
CA ASP A 46 7.13 8.31 16.18
C ASP A 46 8.32 7.41 16.56
N ARG A 47 8.67 6.44 15.72
CA ARG A 47 9.81 5.53 15.92
C ARG A 47 10.96 5.80 14.96
N GLN A 48 10.85 6.78 14.09
CA GLN A 48 11.95 7.15 13.19
C GLN A 48 13.02 7.88 13.99
N ARG A 49 14.28 7.42 13.83
CA ARG A 49 15.40 8.03 14.52
C ARG A 49 15.67 9.43 13.97
N ARG A 50 15.65 10.41 14.84
CA ARG A 50 16.28 11.69 14.56
C ARG A 50 17.79 11.46 14.67
N LEU A 51 18.51 11.78 13.59
CA LEU A 51 19.97 11.82 13.63
C LEU A 51 20.37 13.22 14.12
N PRO A 52 20.87 13.37 15.37
CA PRO A 52 21.10 14.70 15.94
C PRO A 52 22.29 15.43 15.33
N VAL A 53 23.10 14.76 14.51
CA VAL A 53 24.42 15.28 14.10
C VAL A 53 24.40 16.02 12.76
N LEU A 54 23.33 15.94 11.98
CA LEU A 54 23.28 16.49 10.63
C LEU A 54 22.07 17.38 10.38
N GLY A 55 21.60 18.12 11.40
CA GLY A 55 20.39 18.92 11.24
C GLY A 55 19.25 18.03 10.77
N GLY A 56 19.06 16.89 11.45
CA GLY A 56 18.19 15.84 11.02
C GLY A 56 16.82 16.35 10.63
N SER A 57 16.43 16.03 9.38
CA SER A 57 15.09 16.29 8.91
C SER A 57 14.10 15.61 9.85
N GLU A 58 13.03 16.31 10.17
CA GLU A 58 11.89 15.74 10.87
C GLU A 58 11.45 14.46 10.16
N PRO A 59 10.93 13.45 10.89
CA PRO A 59 10.34 12.30 10.24
C PRO A 59 9.30 12.74 9.22
N TRP A 60 9.33 12.12 8.04
CA TRP A 60 8.40 12.48 6.98
C TRP A 60 6.95 12.23 7.42
N ARG A 61 6.11 13.23 7.26
CA ARG A 61 4.66 13.14 7.50
C ARG A 61 3.92 13.72 6.30
N PRO A 62 2.90 13.02 5.80
CA PRO A 62 2.08 13.57 4.72
C PRO A 62 1.15 14.69 5.22
N ASP A 63 0.73 15.56 4.30
CA ASP A 63 -0.26 16.60 4.56
C ASP A 63 -1.71 16.10 4.44
N TRP A 64 -1.89 14.80 4.28
CA TRP A 64 -3.20 14.14 4.14
C TRP A 64 -3.35 13.03 5.18
N PRO A 65 -4.58 12.58 5.45
CA PRO A 65 -4.81 11.46 6.37
C PRO A 65 -4.00 10.24 5.97
N ALA A 66 -3.36 9.62 6.95
CA ALA A 66 -2.48 8.49 6.69
C ALA A 66 -2.45 7.52 7.87
N GLU A 67 -2.15 6.27 7.56
CA GLU A 67 -1.85 5.23 8.52
C GLU A 67 -0.51 4.59 8.20
N TRP A 68 0.12 4.01 9.20
CA TRP A 68 1.39 3.33 9.06
C TRP A 68 1.29 1.89 9.52
N ILE A 69 1.84 0.98 8.70
CA ILE A 69 2.08 -0.39 9.11
C ILE A 69 3.56 -0.52 9.47
N ASP A 70 3.86 -0.92 10.70
CA ASP A 70 5.22 -1.23 11.11
C ASP A 70 5.71 -2.48 10.36
N TRP A 71 6.56 -2.24 9.36
CA TRP A 71 6.95 -3.26 8.41
C TRP A 71 8.44 -3.12 8.05
N PRO A 72 9.31 -3.95 8.64
CA PRO A 72 10.72 -3.91 8.29
C PRO A 72 10.96 -4.30 6.84
N ASP A 73 11.96 -3.68 6.22
CA ASP A 73 12.28 -3.95 4.82
C ASP A 73 12.66 -5.42 4.61
N PHE A 74 12.25 -5.98 3.49
CA PHE A 74 12.44 -7.39 3.11
C PHE A 74 11.75 -8.41 4.03
N ARG A 75 10.92 -7.95 4.96
CA ARG A 75 10.23 -8.80 5.92
C ARG A 75 8.72 -8.72 5.75
N THR A 76 8.01 -9.28 6.71
CA THR A 76 6.55 -9.18 6.84
C THR A 76 6.19 -8.19 7.95
N PRO A 77 4.92 -7.77 8.04
CA PRO A 77 4.51 -6.85 9.11
C PRO A 77 4.80 -7.40 10.50
N ARG A 78 5.06 -6.51 11.45
CA ARG A 78 5.24 -6.92 12.85
C ARG A 78 3.95 -7.36 13.51
N ASP A 79 2.82 -6.81 13.08
CA ASP A 79 1.48 -7.16 13.56
C ASP A 79 0.61 -7.51 12.36
N ASP A 80 0.39 -8.80 12.13
CA ASP A 80 -0.33 -9.29 10.96
C ASP A 80 -1.78 -8.83 10.93
N GLN A 81 -2.47 -8.89 12.06
CA GLN A 81 -3.89 -8.50 12.13
C GLN A 81 -4.07 -7.01 11.90
N ARG A 82 -3.23 -6.20 12.52
CA ARG A 82 -3.27 -4.75 12.32
C ARG A 82 -2.97 -4.36 10.88
N ALA A 83 -2.00 -5.03 10.26
CA ALA A 83 -1.68 -4.81 8.86
C ALA A 83 -2.88 -5.14 7.96
N ALA A 84 -3.52 -6.29 8.20
CA ALA A 84 -4.68 -6.69 7.43
C ALA A 84 -5.84 -5.70 7.57
N GLU A 85 -6.10 -5.21 8.78
CA GLU A 85 -7.12 -4.19 9.02
C GLU A 85 -6.85 -2.91 8.24
N LEU A 86 -5.61 -2.43 8.27
CA LEU A 86 -5.24 -1.18 7.59
C LEU A 86 -5.26 -1.32 6.07
N ILE A 87 -4.90 -2.48 5.54
CA ILE A 87 -5.07 -2.78 4.10
C ILE A 87 -6.55 -2.74 3.72
N GLY A 88 -7.41 -3.31 4.57
CA GLY A 88 -8.86 -3.25 4.38
C GLY A 88 -9.40 -1.81 4.39
N VAL A 89 -8.88 -0.97 5.29
CA VAL A 89 -9.24 0.46 5.33
C VAL A 89 -8.86 1.14 4.01
N ALA A 90 -7.62 0.93 3.54
CA ALA A 90 -7.15 1.52 2.29
C ALA A 90 -8.03 1.08 1.10
N TYR A 91 -8.38 -0.19 1.05
CA TYR A 91 -9.25 -0.71 0.00
C TYR A 91 -10.64 -0.06 0.03
N ARG A 92 -11.28 0.00 1.20
CA ARG A 92 -12.61 0.60 1.32
C ARG A 92 -12.61 2.07 0.93
N ARG A 93 -11.58 2.82 1.28
CA ARG A 93 -11.45 4.22 0.88
C ARG A 93 -11.29 4.37 -0.62
N ALA A 94 -10.46 3.53 -1.23
CA ALA A 94 -10.28 3.52 -2.69
C ALA A 94 -11.58 3.11 -3.40
N LEU A 95 -12.27 2.11 -2.87
CA LEU A 95 -13.57 1.66 -3.40
C LEU A 95 -14.62 2.75 -3.35
N ALA A 96 -14.57 3.61 -2.34
CA ALA A 96 -15.46 4.78 -2.21
C ALA A 96 -15.06 5.94 -3.14
N GLY A 97 -14.01 5.80 -3.92
CA GLY A 97 -13.56 6.82 -4.88
C GLY A 97 -12.49 7.78 -4.36
N GLU A 98 -11.99 7.59 -3.15
CA GLU A 98 -10.89 8.42 -2.65
C GLU A 98 -9.58 8.10 -3.38
N ARG A 99 -8.73 9.09 -3.51
CA ARG A 99 -7.38 8.93 -4.05
C ARG A 99 -6.48 8.33 -2.97
N VAL A 100 -6.16 7.06 -3.12
CA VAL A 100 -5.39 6.28 -2.14
C VAL A 100 -4.00 5.95 -2.67
N GLU A 101 -3.00 6.19 -1.85
CA GLU A 101 -1.61 5.86 -2.12
C GLU A 101 -1.10 4.83 -1.12
N VAL A 102 -0.30 3.88 -1.60
CA VAL A 102 0.44 2.93 -0.77
C VAL A 102 1.93 3.10 -1.07
N ALA A 103 2.74 3.28 -0.06
CA ALA A 103 4.17 3.52 -0.28
C ALA A 103 5.05 2.91 0.81
N CYS A 104 6.18 2.36 0.39
CA CYS A 104 7.32 2.03 1.24
C CYS A 104 8.53 2.82 0.77
N GLY A 105 9.72 2.58 1.31
CA GLY A 105 10.92 3.32 0.89
C GLY A 105 11.19 3.24 -0.60
N GLY A 106 11.27 2.03 -1.14
CA GLY A 106 11.57 1.80 -2.56
C GLY A 106 10.37 1.58 -3.46
N GLY A 107 9.20 1.31 -2.90
CA GLY A 107 7.98 1.08 -3.68
C GLY A 107 7.91 -0.27 -4.40
N VAL A 108 8.71 -1.24 -4.01
CA VAL A 108 8.82 -2.53 -4.71
C VAL A 108 8.27 -3.68 -3.87
N GLY A 109 8.97 -4.08 -2.82
CA GLY A 109 8.66 -5.30 -2.06
C GLY A 109 7.43 -5.18 -1.18
N ARG A 110 7.49 -4.31 -0.20
CA ARG A 110 6.39 -4.10 0.76
C ARG A 110 5.17 -3.51 0.07
N THR A 111 5.35 -2.48 -0.72
CA THR A 111 4.27 -1.88 -1.51
C THR A 111 3.66 -2.90 -2.46
N GLY A 112 4.48 -3.66 -3.17
CA GLY A 112 3.99 -4.73 -4.06
C GLY A 112 3.18 -5.78 -3.32
N THR A 113 3.59 -6.14 -2.10
CA THR A 113 2.88 -7.10 -1.26
C THR A 113 1.48 -6.58 -0.90
N VAL A 114 1.36 -5.31 -0.52
CA VAL A 114 0.05 -4.70 -0.23
C VAL A 114 -0.79 -4.62 -1.48
N ILE A 115 -0.23 -4.23 -2.62
CA ILE A 115 -0.98 -4.17 -3.88
C ILE A 115 -1.52 -5.57 -4.26
N ALA A 116 -0.74 -6.62 -4.06
CA ALA A 116 -1.22 -7.99 -4.27
C ALA A 116 -2.39 -8.33 -3.34
N CYS A 117 -2.33 -7.90 -2.09
CA CYS A 117 -3.45 -8.08 -1.15
C CYS A 117 -4.69 -7.27 -1.58
N LEU A 118 -4.50 -6.05 -2.08
CA LEU A 118 -5.60 -5.26 -2.63
C LEU A 118 -6.23 -5.93 -3.84
N ALA A 119 -5.43 -6.55 -4.70
CA ALA A 119 -5.94 -7.33 -5.83
C ALA A 119 -6.80 -8.51 -5.35
N VAL A 120 -6.38 -9.18 -4.29
CA VAL A 120 -7.18 -10.27 -3.68
C VAL A 120 -8.52 -9.74 -3.17
N LEU A 121 -8.52 -8.60 -2.47
CA LEU A 121 -9.78 -7.98 -2.02
C LEU A 121 -10.68 -7.59 -3.21
N ALA A 122 -10.08 -7.23 -4.32
CA ALA A 122 -10.80 -6.88 -5.55
C ALA A 122 -11.24 -8.11 -6.36
N GLY A 123 -11.07 -9.32 -5.82
CA GLY A 123 -11.58 -10.55 -6.42
C GLY A 123 -10.58 -11.39 -7.20
N HIS A 124 -9.30 -10.98 -7.23
CA HIS A 124 -8.29 -11.76 -7.95
C HIS A 124 -7.87 -13.00 -7.15
N PRO A 125 -7.67 -14.17 -7.79
CA PRO A 125 -7.21 -15.36 -7.08
C PRO A 125 -5.87 -15.12 -6.39
N ALA A 126 -5.76 -15.53 -5.13
CA ALA A 126 -4.55 -15.33 -4.34
C ALA A 126 -3.31 -16.00 -4.97
N ALA A 127 -3.50 -17.18 -5.56
CA ALA A 127 -2.42 -17.93 -6.21
C ALA A 127 -1.76 -17.15 -7.36
N ASP A 128 -2.48 -16.23 -7.99
CA ASP A 128 -1.99 -15.44 -9.13
C ASP A 128 -1.74 -13.97 -8.78
N ALA A 129 -1.95 -13.57 -7.53
CA ALA A 129 -1.88 -12.17 -7.13
C ALA A 129 -0.49 -11.56 -7.33
N VAL A 130 0.58 -12.30 -7.06
CA VAL A 130 1.95 -11.83 -7.29
C VAL A 130 2.20 -11.59 -8.79
N ARG A 131 1.79 -12.53 -9.63
CA ARG A 131 1.92 -12.40 -11.08
C ARG A 131 1.14 -11.20 -11.59
N TRP A 132 -0.09 -11.03 -11.13
CA TRP A 132 -0.91 -9.87 -11.48
C TRP A 132 -0.22 -8.57 -11.10
N THR A 133 0.31 -8.48 -9.89
CA THR A 133 1.00 -7.30 -9.38
C THR A 133 2.23 -6.97 -10.21
N ARG A 134 3.01 -7.98 -10.59
CA ARG A 134 4.19 -7.79 -11.43
C ARG A 134 3.87 -7.32 -12.83
N ARG A 135 2.70 -7.67 -13.36
CA ARG A 135 2.26 -7.20 -14.67
C ARG A 135 1.67 -5.79 -14.64
N ASN A 136 1.00 -5.44 -13.56
CA ASN A 136 0.19 -4.22 -13.51
C ASN A 136 0.82 -3.11 -12.70
N TYR A 137 1.78 -3.42 -11.85
CA TYR A 137 2.47 -2.45 -11.01
C TYR A 137 3.96 -2.38 -11.35
N ARG A 138 4.76 -3.30 -10.83
CA ARG A 138 6.21 -3.33 -11.07
C ARG A 138 6.70 -4.76 -11.24
N PRO A 139 7.62 -5.03 -12.19
CA PRO A 139 8.07 -6.40 -12.48
C PRO A 139 8.74 -7.13 -11.31
N ARG A 140 9.32 -6.38 -10.37
CA ARG A 140 10.02 -6.94 -9.20
C ARG A 140 9.22 -6.85 -7.91
N ALA A 141 7.94 -6.48 -8.00
CA ALA A 141 7.06 -6.43 -6.83
C ALA A 141 7.06 -7.77 -6.09
N VAL A 142 7.00 -7.71 -4.76
CA VAL A 142 7.07 -8.88 -3.87
C VAL A 142 8.45 -9.54 -3.94
N GLU A 143 9.32 -9.16 -3.02
CA GLU A 143 10.75 -9.48 -3.11
C GLU A 143 11.15 -10.77 -2.40
N THR A 144 10.39 -11.26 -1.42
CA THR A 144 10.80 -12.38 -0.60
C THR A 144 9.76 -13.50 -0.55
N PRO A 145 10.19 -14.76 -0.31
CA PRO A 145 9.26 -15.86 -0.07
C PRO A 145 8.32 -15.61 1.11
N GLY A 146 8.80 -14.93 2.17
CA GLY A 146 7.99 -14.55 3.31
C GLY A 146 6.84 -13.62 2.91
N GLN A 147 7.11 -12.65 2.05
CA GLN A 147 6.10 -11.74 1.55
C GLN A 147 5.05 -12.49 0.71
N ARG A 148 5.47 -13.47 -0.09
CA ARG A 148 4.51 -14.33 -0.83
C ARG A 148 3.62 -15.13 0.11
N ARG A 149 4.19 -15.73 1.14
CA ARG A 149 3.43 -16.49 2.15
C ARG A 149 2.45 -15.58 2.89
N TRP A 150 2.85 -14.34 3.13
CA TRP A 150 1.98 -13.37 3.80
C TRP A 150 0.75 -13.03 2.97
N ILE A 151 0.90 -12.92 1.65
CA ILE A 151 -0.25 -12.72 0.75
C ILE A 151 -1.24 -13.89 0.85
N ALA A 152 -0.74 -15.12 0.88
CA ALA A 152 -1.58 -16.31 1.05
C ALA A 152 -2.30 -16.30 2.41
N TRP A 153 -1.58 -15.96 3.48
CA TRP A 153 -2.17 -15.78 4.79
C TRP A 153 -3.27 -14.72 4.78
N PHE A 154 -3.00 -13.57 4.17
CA PHE A 154 -3.96 -12.48 4.05
C PHE A 154 -5.23 -12.93 3.33
N ALA A 155 -5.09 -13.69 2.26
CA ALA A 155 -6.25 -14.18 1.50
C ALA A 155 -7.18 -15.05 2.35
N GLU A 156 -6.62 -15.79 3.31
CA GLU A 156 -7.39 -16.67 4.21
C GLU A 156 -7.91 -15.94 5.46
N HIS A 157 -7.13 -15.01 6.01
CA HIS A 157 -7.37 -14.45 7.35
C HIS A 157 -7.59 -12.95 7.36
N GLY A 158 -7.15 -12.23 6.31
CA GLY A 158 -7.16 -10.78 6.28
C GLY A 158 -8.41 -10.15 5.68
N ARG A 159 -9.31 -10.93 5.11
CA ARG A 159 -10.55 -10.39 4.54
C ARG A 159 -11.43 -9.84 5.64
N PRO A 160 -12.04 -8.65 5.45
CA PRO A 160 -13.02 -8.19 6.41
C PRO A 160 -14.10 -9.24 6.56
N VAL A 161 -14.53 -9.47 7.81
CA VAL A 161 -15.71 -10.28 8.07
C VAL A 161 -16.85 -9.65 7.28
N ALA A 162 -17.49 -10.43 6.40
CA ALA A 162 -18.65 -9.94 5.69
C ALA A 162 -19.65 -9.46 6.73
N ASP A 163 -20.14 -8.23 6.57
CA ASP A 163 -21.18 -7.72 7.43
C ASP A 163 -22.37 -8.68 7.36
N LEU A 164 -22.62 -9.33 8.47
CA LEU A 164 -23.79 -10.20 8.63
C LEU A 164 -25.05 -9.37 8.66
#